data_9f793a36124981fb2569511ad17450da
#
_entry.id   9f793a36124981fb2569511ad17450da
#
_cell.length_a   1.000
_cell.length_b   1.000
_cell.length_c   1.000
_cell.angle_alpha   90.00
_cell.angle_beta   90.00
_cell.angle_gamma   90.00
#
_symmetry.space_group_name_H-M   'P 1'
#
loop_
_entity.id
_entity.type
_entity.pdbx_description
1 polymer ?
#
loop_
_entity_poly.entity_id
_entity_poly.type
_entity_poly.pdbx_seq_one_letter_code
_entity_poly.pdbx_strand_id
1 'polypeptide(L)'
;EGEISEEAKFINAVNTITKSNRNFKLESTDGMGFMTDLKNKEIDIAGKNILIVGAGAAVESILFRLVRSEPSKINILNRTKEKALRLCSNYPNHNVEYGCQEDAEYDIIINGSSAGLTGSFNPPKEIIITNKTIFYDLNYSLGKTPFCEWALEFSKSVHDGTGMLVNQAAQSFKLWFGVNPQIDRVLEDLKRLSE
;
A
#
# COMPACT_ATOMS: atom_id res chain seq x y z
N GLU A 1 5.93 28.55 -11.01
CA GLU A 1 4.60 27.91 -10.81
C GLU A 1 4.77 26.41 -11.02
N GLY A 2 4.02 25.60 -10.26
CA GLY A 2 4.08 24.16 -10.31
C GLY A 2 2.73 23.55 -10.70
N GLU A 3 2.74 22.50 -11.53
CA GLU A 3 1.59 21.69 -11.85
C GLU A 3 1.57 20.49 -10.90
N ILE A 4 0.49 20.34 -10.12
CA ILE A 4 0.31 19.22 -9.18
C ILE A 4 -0.60 18.20 -9.85
N SER A 5 -0.19 16.91 -9.89
CA SER A 5 -1.02 15.85 -10.41
C SER A 5 -2.32 15.68 -9.59
N GLU A 6 -3.37 15.15 -10.22
CA GLU A 6 -4.66 14.90 -9.56
C GLU A 6 -4.48 14.06 -8.30
N GLU A 7 -3.72 12.98 -8.38
CA GLU A 7 -3.42 12.09 -7.26
C GLU A 7 -2.70 12.83 -6.14
N ALA A 8 -1.59 13.51 -6.44
CA ALA A 8 -0.83 14.24 -5.43
C ALA A 8 -1.65 15.35 -4.75
N LYS A 9 -2.52 16.02 -5.51
CA LYS A 9 -3.44 17.02 -4.98
C LYS A 9 -4.50 16.40 -4.07
N PHE A 10 -5.08 15.27 -4.48
CA PHE A 10 -6.12 14.59 -3.71
C PHE A 10 -5.61 14.06 -2.38
N ILE A 11 -4.45 13.37 -2.39
CA ILE A 11 -3.82 12.82 -1.18
C ILE A 11 -3.03 13.86 -0.38
N ASN A 12 -2.88 15.07 -0.93
CA ASN A 12 -2.08 16.16 -0.36
C ASN A 12 -0.62 15.73 -0.04
N ALA A 13 -0.01 14.96 -0.92
CA ALA A 13 1.35 14.45 -0.76
C ALA A 13 2.10 14.40 -2.10
N VAL A 14 3.35 14.82 -2.08
CA VAL A 14 4.29 14.82 -3.21
C VAL A 14 5.57 14.15 -2.78
N ASN A 15 6.02 13.15 -3.53
CA ASN A 15 7.34 12.51 -3.35
C ASN A 15 8.27 12.70 -4.55
N THR A 16 7.75 13.18 -5.69
CA THR A 16 8.51 13.33 -6.93
C THR A 16 8.26 14.70 -7.55
N ILE A 17 9.35 15.42 -7.84
CA ILE A 17 9.32 16.74 -8.48
C ILE A 17 10.15 16.68 -9.76
N THR A 18 9.54 17.00 -10.90
CA THR A 18 10.19 17.07 -12.19
C THR A 18 10.22 18.50 -12.69
N LYS A 19 11.39 18.98 -13.14
CA LYS A 19 11.54 20.30 -13.73
C LYS A 19 11.29 20.20 -15.23
N SER A 20 10.34 20.98 -15.75
CA SER A 20 10.07 21.11 -17.19
C SER A 20 10.15 22.57 -17.60
N ASN A 21 11.22 22.96 -18.29
CA ASN A 21 11.51 24.36 -18.66
C ASN A 21 11.53 25.30 -17.43
N ARG A 22 10.51 26.17 -17.28
CA ARG A 22 10.36 27.09 -16.15
C ARG A 22 9.36 26.61 -15.11
N ASN A 23 8.69 25.48 -15.35
CA ASN A 23 7.64 24.95 -14.47
C ASN A 23 8.13 23.69 -13.76
N PHE A 24 7.46 23.36 -12.67
CA PHE A 24 7.65 22.09 -11.94
C PHE A 24 6.39 21.25 -12.08
N LYS A 25 6.57 19.92 -12.20
CA LYS A 25 5.51 18.93 -12.03
C LYS A 25 5.72 18.22 -10.71
N LEU A 26 4.66 18.18 -9.91
CA LEU A 26 4.64 17.60 -8.59
C LEU A 26 3.75 16.36 -8.60
N GLU A 27 4.32 15.21 -8.28
CA GLU A 27 3.65 13.91 -8.41
C GLU A 27 3.85 13.07 -7.15
N SER A 28 2.94 12.10 -6.95
CA SER A 28 3.09 11.04 -5.97
C SER A 28 3.19 9.70 -6.71
N THR A 29 4.25 8.95 -6.44
CA THR A 29 4.51 7.67 -7.10
C THR A 29 4.22 6.47 -6.22
N ASP A 30 3.87 6.66 -4.94
CA ASP A 30 3.66 5.57 -3.98
C ASP A 30 2.50 4.66 -4.38
N GLY A 31 1.34 5.22 -4.69
CA GLY A 31 0.17 4.46 -5.15
C GLY A 31 0.45 3.69 -6.43
N MET A 32 1.18 4.31 -7.39
CA MET A 32 1.61 3.63 -8.61
C MET A 32 2.58 2.49 -8.31
N GLY A 33 3.55 2.71 -7.43
CA GLY A 33 4.51 1.69 -7.01
C GLY A 33 3.82 0.47 -6.41
N PHE A 34 2.88 0.70 -5.50
CA PHE A 34 2.07 -0.35 -4.90
C PHE A 34 1.27 -1.16 -5.94
N MET A 35 0.52 -0.50 -6.81
CA MET A 35 -0.28 -1.18 -7.84
C MET A 35 0.59 -1.95 -8.83
N THR A 36 1.78 -1.42 -9.16
CA THR A 36 2.74 -2.11 -10.02
C THR A 36 3.28 -3.38 -9.35
N ASP A 37 3.56 -3.31 -8.05
CA ASP A 37 4.03 -4.47 -7.29
C ASP A 37 2.95 -5.56 -7.18
N LEU A 38 1.70 -5.18 -6.90
CA LEU A 38 0.58 -6.13 -6.92
C LEU A 38 0.46 -6.84 -8.27
N LYS A 39 0.55 -6.07 -9.36
CA LYS A 39 0.51 -6.63 -10.72
C LYS A 39 1.66 -7.61 -10.98
N ASN A 40 2.88 -7.28 -10.56
CA ASN A 40 4.06 -8.14 -10.71
C ASN A 40 3.93 -9.45 -9.90
N LYS A 41 3.16 -9.41 -8.82
CA LYS A 41 2.83 -10.57 -7.95
C LYS A 41 1.55 -11.29 -8.37
N GLU A 42 0.93 -10.88 -9.48
CA GLU A 42 -0.35 -11.44 -9.98
C GLU A 42 -1.49 -11.35 -8.95
N ILE A 43 -1.46 -10.32 -8.10
CA ILE A 43 -2.50 -10.06 -7.09
C ILE A 43 -3.56 -9.16 -7.71
N ASP A 44 -4.75 -9.73 -7.93
CA ASP A 44 -5.92 -8.98 -8.42
C ASP A 44 -6.71 -8.37 -7.27
N ILE A 45 -7.18 -7.14 -7.48
CA ILE A 45 -7.94 -6.35 -6.51
C ILE A 45 -9.44 -6.33 -6.84
N ALA A 46 -9.81 -6.51 -8.12
CA ALA A 46 -11.20 -6.42 -8.55
C ALA A 46 -12.09 -7.42 -7.81
N GLY A 47 -13.21 -6.94 -7.27
CA GLY A 47 -14.18 -7.74 -6.53
C GLY A 47 -13.70 -8.29 -5.17
N LYS A 48 -12.53 -7.88 -4.68
CA LYS A 48 -11.94 -8.37 -3.42
C LYS A 48 -12.44 -7.62 -2.20
N ASN A 49 -12.55 -8.32 -1.08
CA ASN A 49 -12.76 -7.76 0.25
C ASN A 49 -11.39 -7.48 0.88
N ILE A 50 -11.13 -6.23 1.18
CA ILE A 50 -9.82 -5.76 1.64
C ILE A 50 -9.94 -5.19 3.06
N LEU A 51 -9.06 -5.61 3.95
CA LEU A 51 -8.84 -4.97 5.24
C LEU A 51 -7.54 -4.19 5.21
N ILE A 52 -7.59 -2.92 5.59
CA ILE A 52 -6.42 -2.08 5.78
C ILE A 52 -6.27 -1.74 7.26
N VAL A 53 -5.12 -2.08 7.83
CA VAL A 53 -4.75 -1.75 9.20
C VAL A 53 -3.82 -0.54 9.17
N GLY A 54 -4.32 0.60 9.60
CA GLY A 54 -3.61 1.89 9.56
C GLY A 54 -4.40 2.95 8.79
N ALA A 55 -4.11 4.23 9.04
CA ALA A 55 -4.66 5.39 8.32
C ALA A 55 -3.60 6.51 8.28
N GLY A 56 -2.39 6.15 7.90
CA GLY A 56 -1.26 7.07 7.71
C GLY A 56 -1.06 7.42 6.24
N ALA A 57 -0.04 8.23 5.95
CA ALA A 57 0.25 8.73 4.60
C ALA A 57 0.43 7.63 3.55
N ALA A 58 1.09 6.52 3.91
CA ALA A 58 1.23 5.39 3.00
C ALA A 58 -0.12 4.78 2.60
N VAL A 59 -1.06 4.66 3.57
CA VAL A 59 -2.42 4.17 3.30
C VAL A 59 -3.19 5.17 2.42
N GLU A 60 -3.09 6.47 2.70
CA GLU A 60 -3.69 7.53 1.87
C GLU A 60 -3.20 7.43 0.41
N SER A 61 -1.89 7.21 0.23
CA SER A 61 -1.27 7.12 -1.10
C SER A 61 -1.76 5.91 -1.90
N ILE A 62 -1.88 4.73 -1.28
CA ILE A 62 -2.33 3.53 -2.01
C ILE A 62 -3.85 3.53 -2.24
N LEU A 63 -4.63 4.07 -1.29
CA LEU A 63 -6.09 4.02 -1.31
C LEU A 63 -6.67 4.74 -2.54
N PHE A 64 -6.05 5.85 -2.97
CA PHE A 64 -6.46 6.59 -4.17
C PHE A 64 -6.53 5.70 -5.43
N ARG A 65 -5.61 4.75 -5.55
CA ARG A 65 -5.58 3.81 -6.67
C ARG A 65 -6.34 2.52 -6.41
N LEU A 66 -6.33 2.02 -5.17
CA LEU A 66 -7.08 0.83 -4.79
C LEU A 66 -8.56 0.96 -5.10
N VAL A 67 -9.20 2.07 -4.72
CA VAL A 67 -10.63 2.27 -4.97
C VAL A 67 -10.99 2.28 -6.46
N ARG A 68 -10.04 2.68 -7.32
CA ARG A 68 -10.21 2.71 -8.79
C ARG A 68 -10.03 1.34 -9.45
N SER A 69 -9.55 0.35 -8.69
CA SER A 69 -9.43 -1.05 -9.14
C SER A 69 -10.65 -1.89 -8.79
N GLU A 70 -11.76 -1.23 -8.44
CA GLU A 70 -13.07 -1.81 -8.20
C GLU A 70 -13.09 -2.99 -7.20
N PRO A 71 -12.50 -2.84 -5.99
CA PRO A 71 -12.67 -3.83 -4.94
C PRO A 71 -14.14 -3.95 -4.54
N SER A 72 -14.56 -5.11 -4.06
CA SER A 72 -15.91 -5.30 -3.52
C SER A 72 -16.15 -4.41 -2.30
N LYS A 73 -15.17 -4.38 -1.40
CA LYS A 73 -15.20 -3.57 -0.17
C LYS A 73 -13.80 -3.32 0.37
N ILE A 74 -13.61 -2.14 0.96
CA ILE A 74 -12.41 -1.82 1.75
C ILE A 74 -12.84 -1.44 3.17
N ASN A 75 -12.36 -2.17 4.15
CA ASN A 75 -12.49 -1.81 5.56
C ASN A 75 -11.19 -1.22 6.08
N ILE A 76 -11.26 -0.13 6.84
CA ILE A 76 -10.09 0.54 7.41
C ILE A 76 -10.16 0.51 8.92
N LEU A 77 -9.15 -0.11 9.55
CA LEU A 77 -8.95 -0.09 11.00
C LEU A 77 -7.78 0.82 11.34
N ASN A 78 -7.97 1.64 12.35
CA ASN A 78 -6.88 2.46 12.89
C ASN A 78 -7.07 2.69 14.39
N ARG A 79 -5.97 2.74 15.14
CA ARG A 79 -5.99 3.04 16.58
C ARG A 79 -6.74 4.34 16.88
N THR A 80 -6.54 5.39 16.07
CA THR A 80 -7.29 6.63 16.15
C THR A 80 -8.43 6.56 15.15
N LYS A 81 -9.64 6.31 15.64
CA LYS A 81 -10.87 6.15 14.86
C LYS A 81 -11.14 7.31 13.91
N GLU A 82 -10.94 8.54 14.40
CA GLU A 82 -11.21 9.78 13.67
C GLU A 82 -10.36 9.88 12.39
N LYS A 83 -9.12 9.39 12.42
CA LYS A 83 -8.25 9.36 11.21
C LYS A 83 -8.82 8.43 10.14
N ALA A 84 -9.26 7.24 10.52
CA ALA A 84 -9.85 6.29 9.59
C ALA A 84 -11.19 6.80 9.03
N LEU A 85 -12.07 7.36 9.89
CA LEU A 85 -13.33 7.95 9.45
C LEU A 85 -13.12 9.10 8.45
N ARG A 86 -12.13 9.99 8.72
CA ARG A 86 -11.77 11.06 7.79
C ARG A 86 -11.30 10.50 6.45
N LEU A 87 -10.48 9.45 6.48
CA LEU A 87 -9.99 8.82 5.26
C LEU A 87 -11.14 8.19 4.47
N CYS A 88 -12.05 7.47 5.11
CA CYS A 88 -13.24 6.91 4.47
C CYS A 88 -14.13 8.01 3.84
N SER A 89 -14.29 9.15 4.52
CA SER A 89 -15.13 10.25 4.03
C SER A 89 -14.63 10.90 2.72
N ASN A 90 -13.36 10.69 2.36
CA ASN A 90 -12.81 11.14 1.08
C ASN A 90 -13.31 10.31 -0.12
N TYR A 91 -13.96 9.16 0.14
CA TYR A 91 -14.39 8.21 -0.89
C TYR A 91 -15.90 7.88 -0.81
N PRO A 92 -16.80 8.88 -0.83
CA PRO A 92 -18.24 8.69 -0.58
C PRO A 92 -18.95 7.83 -1.63
N ASN A 93 -18.36 7.71 -2.83
CA ASN A 93 -18.92 6.93 -3.94
C ASN A 93 -18.28 5.53 -4.06
N HIS A 94 -17.47 5.13 -3.09
CA HIS A 94 -16.80 3.83 -3.05
C HIS A 94 -17.17 3.11 -1.77
N ASN A 95 -17.11 1.78 -1.80
CA ASN A 95 -17.41 0.96 -0.62
C ASN A 95 -16.21 0.91 0.34
N VAL A 96 -15.91 2.06 0.96
CA VAL A 96 -14.82 2.25 1.92
C VAL A 96 -15.41 2.59 3.28
N GLU A 97 -15.23 1.74 4.26
CA GLU A 97 -15.85 1.87 5.57
C GLU A 97 -14.84 1.71 6.71
N TYR A 98 -15.12 2.37 7.82
CA TYR A 98 -14.38 2.17 9.06
C TYR A 98 -14.82 0.88 9.78
N GLY A 99 -13.86 0.17 10.35
CA GLY A 99 -14.09 -0.99 11.20
C GLY A 99 -13.96 -2.32 10.47
N CYS A 100 -13.91 -3.40 11.22
CA CYS A 100 -14.11 -4.76 10.72
C CYS A 100 -15.59 -5.11 10.77
N GLN A 101 -16.06 -5.96 9.88
CA GLN A 101 -17.32 -6.65 10.07
C GLN A 101 -17.04 -7.94 10.83
N GLU A 102 -17.87 -8.24 11.82
CA GLU A 102 -17.85 -9.52 12.51
C GLU A 102 -18.06 -10.65 11.48
N ASP A 103 -17.27 -11.69 11.58
CA ASP A 103 -17.29 -12.87 10.69
C ASP A 103 -17.01 -12.59 9.21
N ALA A 104 -16.44 -11.42 8.85
CA ALA A 104 -16.05 -11.16 7.48
C ALA A 104 -14.75 -11.87 7.12
N GLU A 105 -14.77 -12.58 5.98
CA GLU A 105 -13.57 -13.07 5.33
C GLU A 105 -12.97 -11.96 4.48
N TYR A 106 -11.66 -11.75 4.63
CA TYR A 106 -10.90 -10.82 3.80
C TYR A 106 -10.00 -11.59 2.85
N ASP A 107 -10.10 -11.24 1.57
CA ASP A 107 -9.20 -11.77 0.54
C ASP A 107 -7.78 -11.23 0.71
N ILE A 108 -7.68 -9.95 1.10
CA ILE A 108 -6.41 -9.24 1.23
C ILE A 108 -6.41 -8.44 2.55
N ILE A 109 -5.32 -8.59 3.32
CA ILE A 109 -5.07 -7.80 4.52
C ILE A 109 -3.80 -6.98 4.31
N ILE A 110 -3.94 -5.65 4.38
CA ILE A 110 -2.84 -4.71 4.16
C ILE A 110 -2.50 -4.04 5.49
N ASN A 111 -1.25 -4.12 5.90
CA ASN A 111 -0.74 -3.36 7.04
C ASN A 111 -0.07 -2.08 6.58
N GLY A 112 -0.60 -0.94 6.98
CA GLY A 112 -0.01 0.39 6.83
C GLY A 112 0.15 1.10 8.17
N SER A 113 0.17 0.34 9.26
CA SER A 113 0.43 0.88 10.59
C SER A 113 1.93 0.88 10.88
N SER A 114 2.39 1.86 11.66
CA SER A 114 3.77 1.91 12.15
C SER A 114 4.01 1.00 13.36
N ALA A 115 2.99 0.32 13.87
CA ALA A 115 3.07 -0.49 15.09
C ALA A 115 4.00 -1.71 14.94
N GLY A 116 4.22 -2.19 13.72
CA GLY A 116 5.11 -3.30 13.42
C GLY A 116 6.57 -2.92 13.14
N LEU A 117 6.95 -1.64 13.16
CA LEU A 117 8.34 -1.22 12.93
C LEU A 117 9.23 -1.41 14.17
N THR A 118 8.65 -1.38 15.36
CA THR A 118 9.39 -1.46 16.62
C THR A 118 8.68 -2.42 17.59
N GLY A 119 8.86 -3.73 17.44
CA GLY A 119 8.31 -4.68 18.40
C GLY A 119 7.37 -5.72 17.78
N SER A 120 6.17 -5.92 18.35
CA SER A 120 5.21 -6.93 17.89
C SER A 120 4.05 -6.30 17.13
N PHE A 121 3.53 -7.01 16.13
CA PHE A 121 2.26 -6.68 15.50
C PHE A 121 1.13 -7.21 16.40
N ASN A 122 0.13 -6.36 16.66
CA ASN A 122 -1.09 -6.76 17.37
C ASN A 122 -2.23 -6.87 16.36
N PRO A 123 -2.62 -8.09 15.96
CA PRO A 123 -3.68 -8.29 14.98
C PRO A 123 -5.04 -7.82 15.51
N PRO A 124 -5.96 -7.43 14.61
CA PRO A 124 -7.36 -7.24 14.97
C PRO A 124 -7.95 -8.55 15.51
N LYS A 125 -8.79 -8.46 16.56
CA LYS A 125 -9.28 -9.66 17.27
C LYS A 125 -10.42 -10.40 16.57
N GLU A 126 -11.07 -9.80 15.58
CA GLU A 126 -12.36 -10.25 15.03
C GLU A 126 -12.31 -10.37 13.51
N ILE A 127 -11.27 -11.05 12.98
CA ILE A 127 -11.14 -11.29 11.55
C ILE A 127 -11.05 -12.77 11.27
N ILE A 128 -11.75 -13.23 10.23
CA ILE A 128 -11.60 -14.58 9.71
C ILE A 128 -10.46 -14.59 8.70
N ILE A 129 -9.45 -15.36 8.99
CA ILE A 129 -8.29 -15.59 8.14
C ILE A 129 -8.38 -16.99 7.57
N THR A 130 -8.16 -17.12 6.26
CA THR A 130 -8.06 -18.40 5.57
C THR A 130 -6.67 -18.58 4.97
N ASN A 131 -6.34 -19.80 4.57
CA ASN A 131 -5.08 -20.07 3.89
C ASN A 131 -4.99 -19.43 2.48
N LYS A 132 -6.07 -18.83 1.99
CA LYS A 132 -6.15 -18.07 0.73
C LYS A 132 -5.97 -16.57 0.93
N THR A 133 -6.03 -16.08 2.17
CA THR A 133 -5.85 -14.67 2.47
C THR A 133 -4.45 -14.23 2.07
N ILE A 134 -4.36 -13.14 1.34
CA ILE A 134 -3.12 -12.50 0.93
C ILE A 134 -2.78 -11.42 1.96
N PHE A 135 -1.54 -11.40 2.43
CA PHE A 135 -1.05 -10.40 3.36
C PHE A 135 -0.02 -9.51 2.68
N TYR A 136 -0.18 -8.20 2.87
CA TYR A 136 0.74 -7.21 2.34
C TYR A 136 1.10 -6.19 3.42
N ASP A 137 2.38 -6.08 3.76
CA ASP A 137 2.87 -5.03 4.65
C ASP A 137 3.40 -3.87 3.82
N LEU A 138 2.94 -2.65 4.07
CA LEU A 138 3.52 -1.45 3.45
C LEU A 138 4.90 -1.11 4.03
N ASN A 139 5.22 -1.67 5.20
CA ASN A 139 6.55 -1.57 5.78
C ASN A 139 7.50 -2.60 5.16
N TYR A 140 8.78 -2.32 5.26
CA TYR A 140 9.85 -3.21 4.81
C TYR A 140 11.01 -3.19 5.81
N SER A 141 11.82 -4.26 5.82
CA SER A 141 13.02 -4.37 6.64
C SER A 141 14.06 -5.29 5.97
N LEU A 142 15.29 -5.26 6.45
CA LEU A 142 16.33 -6.24 6.08
C LEU A 142 16.09 -7.62 6.74
N GLY A 143 14.88 -8.04 6.85
CA GLY A 143 14.41 -9.27 7.46
C GLY A 143 12.91 -9.32 7.33
N LYS A 144 12.23 -10.13 8.13
CA LYS A 144 10.78 -10.13 8.15
C LYS A 144 10.27 -9.02 9.07
N THR A 145 9.22 -8.33 8.62
CA THR A 145 8.50 -7.42 9.52
C THR A 145 7.66 -8.24 10.52
N PRO A 146 7.35 -7.73 11.71
CA PRO A 146 6.48 -8.41 12.68
C PRO A 146 5.10 -8.78 12.12
N PHE A 147 4.56 -7.97 11.19
CA PHE A 147 3.34 -8.30 10.49
C PHE A 147 3.52 -9.52 9.58
N CYS A 148 4.61 -9.57 8.81
CA CYS A 148 4.90 -10.70 7.94
C CYS A 148 5.17 -11.98 8.73
N GLU A 149 5.87 -11.91 9.87
CA GLU A 149 6.09 -13.05 10.75
C GLU A 149 4.76 -13.63 11.26
N TRP A 150 3.86 -12.77 11.75
CA TRP A 150 2.54 -13.17 12.18
C TRP A 150 1.71 -13.76 11.02
N ALA A 151 1.71 -13.13 9.86
CA ALA A 151 0.92 -13.55 8.70
C ALA A 151 1.31 -14.92 8.16
N LEU A 152 2.60 -15.30 8.26
CA LEU A 152 3.11 -16.60 7.82
C LEU A 152 2.57 -17.78 8.63
N GLU A 153 1.97 -17.56 9.80
CA GLU A 153 1.26 -18.58 10.57
C GLU A 153 -0.02 -19.05 9.85
N PHE A 154 -0.60 -18.22 8.98
CA PHE A 154 -1.90 -18.44 8.35
C PHE A 154 -1.81 -18.69 6.84
N SER A 155 -0.90 -18.04 6.14
CA SER A 155 -0.82 -18.08 4.67
C SER A 155 0.62 -18.07 4.18
N LYS A 156 0.82 -18.64 2.97
CA LYS A 156 2.09 -18.54 2.25
C LYS A 156 2.18 -17.29 1.38
N SER A 157 1.05 -16.63 1.13
CA SER A 157 0.99 -15.40 0.33
C SER A 157 1.17 -14.19 1.23
N VAL A 158 2.43 -13.95 1.62
CA VAL A 158 2.84 -12.85 2.50
C VAL A 158 3.90 -12.03 1.81
N HIS A 159 3.67 -10.72 1.71
CA HIS A 159 4.52 -9.78 0.99
C HIS A 159 4.82 -8.58 1.87
N ASP A 160 6.03 -8.04 1.78
CA ASP A 160 6.43 -6.78 2.40
C ASP A 160 6.45 -5.61 1.40
N GLY A 161 6.74 -4.41 1.89
CA GLY A 161 6.76 -3.18 1.12
C GLY A 161 7.97 -2.98 0.21
N THR A 162 8.92 -3.93 0.16
CA THR A 162 10.15 -3.81 -0.65
C THR A 162 9.81 -3.63 -2.14
N GLY A 163 8.85 -4.41 -2.65
CA GLY A 163 8.40 -4.28 -4.03
C GLY A 163 7.77 -2.92 -4.32
N MET A 164 6.90 -2.41 -3.44
CA MET A 164 6.33 -1.07 -3.54
C MET A 164 7.43 0.00 -3.54
N LEU A 165 8.41 -0.09 -2.63
CA LEU A 165 9.54 0.83 -2.52
C LEU A 165 10.32 0.93 -3.84
N VAL A 166 10.67 -0.21 -4.44
CA VAL A 166 11.44 -0.25 -5.68
C VAL A 166 10.61 0.27 -6.84
N ASN A 167 9.35 -0.14 -6.96
CA ASN A 167 8.48 0.28 -8.05
C ASN A 167 8.15 1.78 -8.00
N GLN A 168 7.91 2.40 -6.81
CA GLN A 168 7.69 3.84 -6.73
C GLN A 168 8.95 4.63 -7.13
N ALA A 169 10.14 4.15 -6.74
CA ALA A 169 11.40 4.76 -7.14
C ALA A 169 11.64 4.63 -8.65
N ALA A 170 11.27 3.50 -9.25
CA ALA A 170 11.34 3.30 -10.70
C ALA A 170 10.42 4.27 -11.46
N GLN A 171 9.22 4.56 -10.93
CA GLN A 171 8.32 5.56 -11.51
C GLN A 171 8.93 6.97 -11.43
N SER A 172 9.51 7.35 -10.30
CA SER A 172 10.20 8.62 -10.15
C SER A 172 11.38 8.75 -11.12
N PHE A 173 12.17 7.68 -11.26
CA PHE A 173 13.27 7.62 -12.23
C PHE A 173 12.77 7.82 -13.68
N LYS A 174 11.68 7.15 -14.04
CA LYS A 174 11.05 7.30 -15.35
C LYS A 174 10.59 8.73 -15.59
N LEU A 175 10.02 9.39 -14.60
CA LEU A 175 9.60 10.80 -14.69
C LEU A 175 10.79 11.74 -14.91
N TRP A 176 11.93 11.48 -14.27
CA TRP A 176 13.13 12.31 -14.39
C TRP A 176 13.90 12.08 -15.70
N PHE A 177 14.01 10.83 -16.13
CA PHE A 177 14.92 10.45 -17.23
C PHE A 177 14.22 9.93 -18.49
N GLY A 178 12.89 9.73 -18.46
CA GLY A 178 12.10 9.27 -19.61
C GLY A 178 12.28 7.79 -19.97
N VAL A 179 13.04 7.01 -19.16
CA VAL A 179 13.33 5.59 -19.39
C VAL A 179 12.92 4.75 -18.20
N ASN A 180 12.51 3.51 -18.45
CA ASN A 180 12.22 2.56 -17.37
C ASN A 180 13.54 1.95 -16.88
N PRO A 181 13.85 2.00 -15.56
CA PRO A 181 15.01 1.31 -15.02
C PRO A 181 14.76 -0.21 -14.99
N GLN A 182 15.84 -0.99 -14.99
CA GLN A 182 15.77 -2.43 -14.73
C GLN A 182 15.71 -2.66 -13.22
N ILE A 183 14.52 -3.08 -12.73
CA ILE A 183 14.28 -3.25 -11.28
C ILE A 183 14.57 -4.65 -10.78
N ASP A 184 14.57 -5.66 -11.64
CA ASP A 184 14.72 -7.07 -11.25
C ASP A 184 16.02 -7.30 -10.47
N ARG A 185 17.12 -6.73 -10.97
CA ARG A 185 18.42 -6.81 -10.28
C ARG A 185 18.39 -6.14 -8.91
N VAL A 186 17.71 -5.00 -8.79
CA VAL A 186 17.59 -4.28 -7.50
C VAL A 186 16.80 -5.12 -6.51
N LEU A 187 15.70 -5.75 -6.94
CA LEU A 187 14.90 -6.64 -6.10
C LEU A 187 15.70 -7.89 -5.67
N GLU A 188 16.49 -8.48 -6.59
CA GLU A 188 17.38 -9.60 -6.26
C GLU A 188 18.45 -9.22 -5.24
N ASP A 189 19.09 -8.06 -5.42
CA ASP A 189 20.14 -7.58 -4.51
C ASP A 189 19.54 -7.29 -3.11
N LEU A 190 18.36 -6.67 -3.03
CA LEU A 190 17.66 -6.44 -1.76
C LEU A 190 17.28 -7.76 -1.07
N LYS A 191 16.84 -8.75 -1.85
CA LYS A 191 16.54 -10.07 -1.30
C LYS A 191 17.77 -10.76 -0.70
N ARG A 192 18.91 -10.68 -1.37
CA ARG A 192 20.19 -11.24 -0.85
C ARG A 192 20.65 -10.55 0.44
N LEU A 193 20.36 -9.25 0.61
CA LEU A 193 20.67 -8.52 1.82
C LEU A 193 19.77 -8.88 3.00
N SER A 194 18.62 -9.51 2.72
CA SER A 194 17.62 -9.92 3.72
C SER A 194 17.75 -11.39 4.16
N GLU A 195 18.60 -12.16 3.49
CA GLU A 195 18.99 -13.55 3.84
C GLU A 195 20.21 -13.55 4.79
#